data_4f10629a58c4d3ef0dcf19c37ac17099
#
_entry.id   4f10629a58c4d3ef0dcf19c37ac17099
#
_cell.length_a   1.000
_cell.length_b   1.000
_cell.length_c   1.000
_cell.angle_alpha   90.00
_cell.angle_beta   90.00
_cell.angle_gamma   90.00
#
_symmetry.space_group_name_H-M   'P 1'
#
loop_
_entity.id
_entity.type
_entity.pdbx_description
1 polymer ?
#
loop_
_entity_poly.entity_id
_entity_poly.type
_entity_poly.pdbx_seq_one_letter_code
_entity_poly.pdbx_strand_id
1 'polypeptide(L)'
;MILETDQLYTNSNSAQVIARDARKQILSQFSVLEYHDRWKQFDPKTAVKRKSYSARFASKGQFVSGAKVPYRGKEYIKKTKKRDEINPLFVRKLDELNALCKKNGAQLILVQVPSQTTWTYARHNAVNDYAKKNGIPFLDMDLKRKEIGFSWKTDSRDGGNHLNCYGAQKVSLYVGQYIKNHVQLEDKRQNAAYAGGTRTTPPTSST
;
A
#
# COMPACT_ATOMS: atom_id res chain seq x y z
N MET A 1 1.54 10.19 6.79
CA MET A 1 1.99 8.91 6.23
C MET A 1 0.83 7.93 6.22
N ILE A 2 0.67 7.16 5.17
CA ILE A 2 -0.38 6.14 5.03
C ILE A 2 0.30 4.77 5.03
N LEU A 3 -0.18 3.86 5.87
CA LEU A 3 0.34 2.50 6.02
C LEU A 3 -0.75 1.48 5.72
N GLU A 4 -0.47 0.52 4.87
CA GLU A 4 -1.34 -0.62 4.60
C GLU A 4 -1.25 -1.67 5.71
N THR A 5 -2.39 -2.06 6.26
CA THR A 5 -2.43 -2.85 7.49
C THR A 5 -2.40 -4.37 7.28
N ASP A 6 -2.62 -4.86 6.08
CA ASP A 6 -2.47 -6.29 5.80
C ASP A 6 -1.01 -6.76 5.94
N GLN A 7 -0.05 -5.85 5.76
CA GLN A 7 1.38 -6.11 6.00
C GLN A 7 1.68 -6.51 7.45
N LEU A 8 0.82 -6.14 8.42
CA LEU A 8 0.97 -6.51 9.82
C LEU A 8 0.77 -8.02 10.08
N TYR A 9 0.21 -8.73 9.11
CA TYR A 9 -0.14 -10.15 9.20
C TYR A 9 0.60 -11.02 8.18
N THR A 10 1.68 -10.52 7.58
CA THR A 10 2.50 -11.35 6.69
C THR A 10 3.15 -12.49 7.50
N ASN A 11 3.02 -13.71 7.00
CA ASN A 11 3.53 -14.94 7.63
C ASN A 11 5.06 -15.09 7.55
N SER A 12 5.80 -14.00 7.48
CA SER A 12 7.26 -14.08 7.52
C SER A 12 7.69 -14.43 8.94
N ASN A 13 8.37 -15.55 9.06
CA ASN A 13 9.01 -15.97 10.31
C ASN A 13 9.86 -14.80 10.84
N SER A 14 9.50 -14.24 12.00
CA SER A 14 10.10 -13.01 12.52
C SER A 14 11.63 -13.10 12.63
N ALA A 15 12.16 -14.29 12.92
CA ALA A 15 13.59 -14.57 12.92
C ALA A 15 14.22 -14.45 11.51
N GLN A 16 13.53 -14.92 10.47
CA GLN A 16 14.02 -14.81 9.08
C GLN A 16 13.96 -13.36 8.58
N VAL A 17 12.96 -12.58 8.99
CA VAL A 17 12.86 -11.15 8.66
C VAL A 17 13.99 -10.38 9.31
N ILE A 18 14.23 -10.60 10.61
CA ILE A 18 15.33 -9.95 11.34
C ILE A 18 16.69 -10.32 10.75
N ALA A 19 16.93 -11.60 10.44
CA ALA A 19 18.17 -12.06 9.81
C ALA A 19 18.35 -11.47 8.40
N ARG A 20 17.26 -11.36 7.62
CA ARG A 20 17.29 -10.75 6.29
C ARG A 20 17.54 -9.25 6.35
N ASP A 21 16.95 -8.56 7.31
CA ASP A 21 17.13 -7.11 7.46
C ASP A 21 18.51 -6.78 8.02
N ALA A 22 19.04 -7.55 8.98
CA ALA A 22 20.43 -7.42 9.43
C ALA A 22 21.43 -7.66 8.29
N ARG A 23 21.20 -8.71 7.47
CA ARG A 23 22.01 -8.98 6.27
C ARG A 23 21.93 -7.83 5.27
N LYS A 24 20.75 -7.27 5.01
CA LYS A 24 20.58 -6.11 4.13
C LYS A 24 21.29 -4.87 4.66
N GLN A 25 21.22 -4.60 5.97
CA GLN A 25 21.96 -3.50 6.58
C GLN A 25 23.47 -3.65 6.44
N ILE A 26 24.01 -4.85 6.63
CA ILE A 26 25.43 -5.14 6.41
C ILE A 26 25.79 -4.98 4.93
N LEU A 27 24.98 -5.54 4.02
CA LEU A 27 25.24 -5.45 2.57
C LEU A 27 25.10 -4.03 2.04
N SER A 28 24.22 -3.19 2.62
CA SER A 28 24.08 -1.78 2.21
C SER A 28 25.29 -0.92 2.52
N GLN A 29 26.12 -1.32 3.50
CA GLN A 29 27.44 -0.71 3.75
C GLN A 29 28.43 -1.03 2.62
N PHE A 30 28.19 -2.11 1.87
CA PHE A 30 29.03 -2.57 0.77
C PHE A 30 28.17 -2.71 -0.49
N SER A 31 27.88 -1.60 -1.15
CA SER A 31 27.03 -1.57 -2.36
C SER A 31 27.48 -2.54 -3.45
N VAL A 32 28.80 -2.79 -3.53
CA VAL A 32 29.37 -3.77 -4.47
C VAL A 32 28.89 -5.19 -4.16
N LEU A 33 28.75 -5.57 -2.88
CA LEU A 33 28.25 -6.90 -2.49
C LEU A 33 26.74 -7.04 -2.69
N GLU A 34 25.99 -5.96 -2.49
CA GLU A 34 24.54 -5.95 -2.72
C GLU A 34 24.20 -6.15 -4.20
N TYR A 35 25.01 -5.57 -5.09
CA TYR A 35 24.76 -5.58 -6.53
C TYR A 35 25.65 -6.55 -7.32
N HIS A 36 26.53 -7.27 -6.66
CA HIS A 36 27.50 -8.14 -7.32
C HIS A 36 26.85 -9.26 -8.16
N ASP A 37 25.69 -9.76 -7.76
CA ASP A 37 24.94 -10.76 -8.53
C ASP A 37 24.21 -10.19 -9.75
N ARG A 38 24.06 -8.87 -9.87
CA ARG A 38 23.48 -8.22 -11.06
C ARG A 38 24.36 -8.39 -12.30
N TRP A 39 25.68 -8.62 -12.16
CA TRP A 39 26.56 -8.94 -13.28
C TRP A 39 26.14 -10.19 -14.02
N LYS A 40 25.58 -11.18 -13.31
CA LYS A 40 25.06 -12.42 -13.90
C LYS A 40 23.78 -12.20 -14.70
N GLN A 41 23.07 -11.09 -14.46
CA GLN A 41 21.84 -10.70 -15.13
C GLN A 41 22.09 -9.63 -16.21
N PHE A 42 23.36 -9.21 -16.36
CA PHE A 42 23.73 -8.22 -17.35
C PHE A 42 23.80 -8.88 -18.74
N ASP A 43 22.77 -8.63 -19.55
CA ASP A 43 22.77 -8.97 -20.97
C ASP A 43 23.17 -7.72 -21.76
N PRO A 44 24.37 -7.72 -22.41
CA PRO A 44 24.84 -6.59 -23.22
C PRO A 44 23.84 -6.17 -24.32
N LYS A 45 23.05 -7.13 -24.84
CA LYS A 45 22.02 -6.87 -25.85
C LYS A 45 20.82 -6.10 -25.29
N THR A 46 20.54 -6.24 -23.99
CA THR A 46 19.48 -5.48 -23.31
C THR A 46 19.98 -4.14 -22.76
N ALA A 47 21.27 -3.98 -22.51
CA ALA A 47 21.88 -2.72 -22.07
C ALA A 47 21.86 -1.65 -23.19
N VAL A 48 21.93 -2.06 -24.43
CA VAL A 48 21.89 -1.15 -25.60
C VAL A 48 20.45 -0.80 -26.00
N LYS A 49 19.49 -1.70 -25.77
CA LYS A 49 18.08 -1.37 -25.90
C LYS A 49 17.66 -0.56 -24.68
N ARG A 50 17.81 0.77 -24.73
CA ARG A 50 16.96 1.64 -23.90
C ARG A 50 15.53 1.19 -24.15
N LYS A 51 15.01 0.31 -23.25
CA LYS A 51 13.57 0.06 -23.22
C LYS A 51 12.96 1.43 -23.11
N SER A 52 12.30 1.85 -24.19
CA SER A 52 11.57 3.12 -24.20
C SER A 52 10.89 3.23 -22.84
N TYR A 53 10.93 4.39 -22.26
CA TYR A 53 10.26 4.71 -21.00
C TYR A 53 8.79 4.32 -21.21
N SER A 54 8.53 3.05 -21.00
CA SER A 54 7.25 2.42 -21.29
C SER A 54 6.22 2.97 -20.30
N ALA A 55 4.95 2.75 -20.57
CA ALA A 55 3.83 3.08 -19.70
C ALA A 55 4.02 2.70 -18.20
N ARG A 56 4.95 1.76 -17.90
CA ARG A 56 5.39 1.44 -16.53
C ARG A 56 5.98 2.63 -15.77
N PHE A 57 6.69 3.52 -16.46
CA PHE A 57 7.28 4.70 -15.83
C PHE A 57 6.32 5.88 -15.82
N ALA A 58 5.38 5.93 -16.75
CA ALA A 58 4.28 6.91 -16.72
C ALA A 58 3.44 6.77 -15.44
N SER A 59 3.32 5.55 -14.89
CA SER A 59 2.63 5.27 -13.62
C SER A 59 3.51 5.50 -12.37
N LYS A 60 4.71 6.08 -12.52
CA LYS A 60 5.65 6.36 -11.40
C LYS A 60 5.89 5.15 -10.47
N GLY A 61 6.03 3.97 -11.05
CA GLY A 61 6.27 2.71 -10.33
C GLY A 61 5.01 1.94 -9.91
N GLN A 62 3.84 2.49 -10.07
CA GLN A 62 2.60 1.76 -9.80
C GLN A 62 2.35 0.70 -10.89
N PHE A 63 1.99 -0.50 -10.49
CA PHE A 63 1.48 -1.50 -11.43
C PHE A 63 0.00 -1.21 -11.75
N VAL A 64 -0.29 -0.87 -12.98
CA VAL A 64 -1.64 -0.58 -13.45
C VAL A 64 -2.17 -1.75 -14.27
N SER A 65 -3.34 -2.26 -13.93
CA SER A 65 -4.04 -3.32 -14.66
C SER A 65 -5.51 -2.98 -14.83
N GLY A 66 -5.99 -3.05 -16.07
CA GLY A 66 -7.42 -2.93 -16.40
C GLY A 66 -8.17 -4.28 -16.36
N ALA A 67 -7.48 -5.39 -16.08
CA ALA A 67 -8.10 -6.71 -16.03
C ALA A 67 -9.25 -6.74 -15.01
N LYS A 68 -10.36 -7.39 -15.39
CA LYS A 68 -11.54 -7.57 -14.52
C LYS A 68 -11.71 -9.07 -14.28
N VAL A 69 -11.17 -9.56 -13.17
CA VAL A 69 -11.34 -10.94 -12.75
C VAL A 69 -12.19 -10.94 -11.48
N PRO A 70 -13.48 -11.31 -11.58
CA PRO A 70 -14.41 -11.20 -10.47
C PRO A 70 -14.10 -12.22 -9.36
N TYR A 71 -14.23 -11.78 -8.11
CA TYR A 71 -14.31 -12.70 -6.99
C TYR A 71 -15.70 -13.36 -6.97
N ARG A 72 -15.71 -14.69 -6.92
CA ARG A 72 -16.92 -15.53 -6.92
C ARG A 72 -17.14 -16.27 -5.60
N GLY A 73 -16.33 -15.97 -4.60
CA GLY A 73 -16.43 -16.61 -3.28
C GLY A 73 -17.56 -16.03 -2.43
N LYS A 74 -17.68 -16.59 -1.22
CA LYS A 74 -18.65 -16.11 -0.22
C LYS A 74 -18.17 -14.81 0.43
N GLU A 75 -19.08 -14.11 1.13
CA GLU A 75 -18.71 -12.97 1.96
C GLU A 75 -17.68 -13.38 3.02
N TYR A 76 -16.53 -12.71 3.01
CA TYR A 76 -15.38 -13.04 3.86
C TYR A 76 -15.31 -12.17 5.13
N ILE A 77 -15.90 -10.96 5.10
CA ILE A 77 -15.98 -10.05 6.25
C ILE A 77 -17.19 -10.39 7.12
N LYS A 78 -17.02 -11.41 7.96
CA LYS A 78 -18.07 -11.82 8.91
C LYS A 78 -17.81 -11.21 10.27
N LYS A 79 -18.78 -10.44 10.79
CA LYS A 79 -18.70 -9.82 12.11
C LYS A 79 -18.40 -10.84 13.20
N THR A 80 -17.42 -10.52 14.03
CA THR A 80 -17.01 -11.32 15.19
C THR A 80 -16.49 -10.40 16.29
N LYS A 81 -16.51 -10.88 17.53
CA LYS A 81 -15.83 -10.23 18.67
C LYS A 81 -14.37 -10.67 18.82
N LYS A 82 -13.92 -11.66 18.03
CA LYS A 82 -12.54 -12.16 18.07
C LYS A 82 -11.57 -11.08 17.58
N ARG A 83 -10.32 -11.22 17.98
CA ARG A 83 -9.18 -10.40 17.55
C ARG A 83 -8.05 -11.33 17.16
N ASP A 84 -7.47 -11.08 15.99
CA ASP A 84 -6.23 -11.74 15.60
C ASP A 84 -5.07 -11.03 16.31
N GLU A 85 -4.07 -11.78 16.72
CA GLU A 85 -2.87 -11.21 17.34
C GLU A 85 -2.02 -10.50 16.27
N ILE A 86 -1.69 -9.24 16.54
CA ILE A 86 -0.68 -8.53 15.75
C ILE A 86 0.69 -8.93 16.27
N ASN A 87 1.59 -9.35 15.39
CA ASN A 87 2.95 -9.72 15.77
C ASN A 87 3.61 -8.58 16.60
N PRO A 88 4.14 -8.87 17.81
CA PRO A 88 4.72 -7.85 18.70
C PRO A 88 5.87 -7.04 18.05
N LEU A 89 6.62 -7.65 17.12
CA LEU A 89 7.64 -6.93 16.36
C LEU A 89 7.02 -5.84 15.49
N PHE A 90 5.90 -6.14 14.81
CA PHE A 90 5.22 -5.13 14.00
C PHE A 90 4.58 -4.05 14.84
N VAL A 91 4.01 -4.39 16.02
CA VAL A 91 3.50 -3.39 16.95
C VAL A 91 4.61 -2.41 17.35
N ARG A 92 5.78 -2.92 17.76
CA ARG A 92 6.94 -2.08 18.11
C ARG A 92 7.36 -1.18 16.93
N LYS A 93 7.44 -1.73 15.71
CA LYS A 93 7.80 -0.93 14.54
C LYS A 93 6.76 0.11 14.17
N LEU A 94 5.51 -0.18 14.40
CA LEU A 94 4.41 0.76 14.20
C LEU A 94 4.45 1.89 15.25
N ASP A 95 4.80 1.56 16.51
CA ASP A 95 5.01 2.56 17.57
C ASP A 95 6.19 3.49 17.24
N GLU A 96 7.33 2.93 16.79
CA GLU A 96 8.50 3.69 16.32
C GLU A 96 8.13 4.63 15.18
N LEU A 97 7.35 4.13 14.20
CA LEU A 97 6.89 4.90 13.06
C LEU A 97 5.94 6.04 13.49
N ASN A 98 4.99 5.75 14.38
CA ASN A 98 4.08 6.76 14.91
C ASN A 98 4.83 7.86 15.66
N ALA A 99 5.81 7.48 16.49
CA ALA A 99 6.69 8.43 17.18
C ALA A 99 7.48 9.30 16.20
N LEU A 100 8.04 8.69 15.14
CA LEU A 100 8.75 9.42 14.08
C LEU A 100 7.83 10.40 13.35
N CYS A 101 6.61 10.00 13.01
CA CYS A 101 5.63 10.89 12.40
C CYS A 101 5.34 12.09 13.31
N LYS A 102 5.05 11.85 14.59
CA LYS A 102 4.80 12.93 15.57
C LYS A 102 5.98 13.88 15.70
N LYS A 103 7.20 13.35 15.78
CA LYS A 103 8.44 14.14 15.87
C LYS A 103 8.61 15.09 14.66
N ASN A 104 8.15 14.67 13.47
CA ASN A 104 8.26 15.45 12.24
C ASN A 104 6.98 16.23 11.88
N GLY A 105 6.04 16.39 12.81
CA GLY A 105 4.77 17.08 12.54
C GLY A 105 3.88 16.39 11.51
N ALA A 106 4.10 15.11 11.26
CA ALA A 106 3.31 14.31 10.33
C ALA A 106 2.25 13.48 11.06
N GLN A 107 1.10 13.31 10.42
CA GLN A 107 0.05 12.41 10.90
C GLN A 107 0.19 11.03 10.25
N LEU A 108 0.14 9.97 11.06
CA LEU A 108 0.03 8.60 10.57
C LEU A 108 -1.45 8.25 10.36
N ILE A 109 -1.78 7.63 9.24
CA ILE A 109 -3.10 7.08 8.93
C ILE A 109 -2.92 5.61 8.53
N LEU A 110 -3.64 4.71 9.18
CA LEU A 110 -3.71 3.30 8.80
C LEU A 110 -4.82 3.11 7.76
N VAL A 111 -4.52 2.36 6.72
CA VAL A 111 -5.46 2.10 5.62
C VAL A 111 -5.47 0.61 5.31
N GLN A 112 -6.65 0.02 5.26
CA GLN A 112 -6.87 -1.32 4.74
C GLN A 112 -7.55 -1.23 3.37
N VAL A 113 -6.87 -1.68 2.35
CA VAL A 113 -7.40 -1.80 0.99
C VAL A 113 -8.20 -3.10 0.88
N PRO A 114 -9.34 -3.16 0.15
CA PRO A 114 -10.13 -4.37 0.04
C PRO A 114 -9.32 -5.58 -0.43
N SER A 115 -9.33 -6.65 0.37
CA SER A 115 -8.67 -7.91 0.08
C SER A 115 -9.39 -9.09 0.75
N GLN A 116 -9.96 -9.97 -0.06
CA GLN A 116 -10.67 -11.12 0.46
C GLN A 116 -9.75 -12.27 0.92
N THR A 117 -8.47 -12.24 0.55
CA THR A 117 -7.50 -13.29 0.89
C THR A 117 -6.71 -12.98 2.15
N THR A 118 -6.48 -11.71 2.45
CA THR A 118 -5.59 -11.30 3.54
C THR A 118 -6.33 -10.63 4.69
N TRP A 119 -7.62 -10.30 4.55
CA TRP A 119 -8.34 -9.54 5.56
C TRP A 119 -9.53 -10.29 6.17
N THR A 120 -9.72 -10.09 7.48
CA THR A 120 -10.84 -10.65 8.25
C THR A 120 -11.38 -9.62 9.24
N TYR A 121 -12.58 -9.85 9.75
CA TYR A 121 -13.13 -8.97 10.79
C TYR A 121 -12.36 -9.05 12.13
N ALA A 122 -11.71 -10.20 12.41
CA ALA A 122 -10.86 -10.34 13.60
C ALA A 122 -9.59 -9.49 13.48
N ARG A 123 -9.00 -9.39 12.28
CA ARG A 123 -7.89 -8.47 11.98
C ARG A 123 -8.32 -7.01 12.07
N HIS A 124 -9.50 -6.68 11.52
CA HIS A 124 -10.09 -5.35 11.70
C HIS A 124 -10.16 -4.96 13.18
N ASN A 125 -10.72 -5.82 14.04
CA ASN A 125 -10.86 -5.54 15.45
C ASN A 125 -9.51 -5.25 16.12
N ALA A 126 -8.50 -6.07 15.86
CA ALA A 126 -7.17 -5.91 16.44
C ALA A 126 -6.51 -4.59 16.03
N VAL A 127 -6.53 -4.27 14.72
CA VAL A 127 -5.95 -3.02 14.20
C VAL A 127 -6.74 -1.80 14.69
N ASN A 128 -8.07 -1.90 14.74
CA ASN A 128 -8.92 -0.82 15.24
C ASN A 128 -8.68 -0.52 16.73
N ASP A 129 -8.49 -1.56 17.55
CA ASP A 129 -8.16 -1.38 18.97
C ASP A 129 -6.79 -0.72 19.14
N TYR A 130 -5.78 -1.15 18.35
CA TYR A 130 -4.46 -0.52 18.34
C TYR A 130 -4.55 0.95 17.89
N ALA A 131 -5.25 1.22 16.81
CA ALA A 131 -5.42 2.55 16.25
C ALA A 131 -6.09 3.50 17.26
N LYS A 132 -7.18 3.06 17.88
CA LYS A 132 -7.89 3.82 18.94
C LYS A 132 -6.99 4.12 20.12
N LYS A 133 -6.26 3.10 20.64
CA LYS A 133 -5.34 3.25 21.76
C LYS A 133 -4.27 4.31 21.49
N ASN A 134 -3.81 4.43 20.25
CA ASN A 134 -2.72 5.32 19.86
C ASN A 134 -3.18 6.64 19.21
N GLY A 135 -4.50 6.87 19.10
CA GLY A 135 -5.05 8.07 18.47
C GLY A 135 -4.73 8.15 16.96
N ILE A 136 -4.62 7.00 16.30
CA ILE A 136 -4.30 6.92 14.87
C ILE A 136 -5.60 6.68 14.08
N PRO A 137 -5.92 7.48 13.06
CA PRO A 137 -7.04 7.19 12.17
C PRO A 137 -6.85 5.85 11.46
N PHE A 138 -7.92 5.05 11.39
CA PHE A 138 -7.94 3.79 10.66
C PHE A 138 -9.09 3.75 9.66
N LEU A 139 -8.78 3.60 8.39
CA LEU A 139 -9.70 3.51 7.27
C LEU A 139 -9.76 2.07 6.76
N ASP A 140 -10.77 1.32 7.16
CA ASP A 140 -11.01 -0.03 6.65
C ASP A 140 -11.97 0.01 5.45
N MET A 141 -11.42 -0.10 4.24
CA MET A 141 -12.19 -0.06 2.99
C MET A 141 -13.01 -1.33 2.76
N ASP A 142 -12.67 -2.46 3.40
CA ASP A 142 -13.48 -3.66 3.34
C ASP A 142 -14.85 -3.44 3.97
N LEU A 143 -14.92 -2.66 5.05
CA LEU A 143 -16.17 -2.29 5.69
C LEU A 143 -16.90 -1.15 4.96
N LYS A 144 -16.17 -0.41 4.12
CA LYS A 144 -16.65 0.77 3.40
C LYS A 144 -16.99 0.49 1.93
N ARG A 145 -16.94 -0.76 1.48
CA ARG A 145 -17.13 -1.13 0.06
C ARG A 145 -18.37 -0.50 -0.58
N LYS A 146 -19.50 -0.48 0.12
CA LYS A 146 -20.74 0.14 -0.39
C LYS A 146 -20.61 1.66 -0.53
N GLU A 147 -19.99 2.32 0.46
CA GLU A 147 -19.81 3.77 0.51
C GLU A 147 -18.89 4.25 -0.62
N ILE A 148 -17.83 3.50 -0.90
CA ILE A 148 -16.87 3.82 -1.98
C ILE A 148 -17.31 3.30 -3.36
N GLY A 149 -18.44 2.63 -3.45
CA GLY A 149 -18.95 2.03 -4.69
C GLY A 149 -18.07 0.88 -5.21
N PHE A 150 -17.35 0.17 -4.33
CA PHE A 150 -16.48 -0.92 -4.70
C PHE A 150 -17.26 -2.21 -4.93
N SER A 151 -16.90 -2.93 -5.99
CA SER A 151 -17.51 -4.21 -6.35
C SER A 151 -16.48 -5.26 -6.75
N TRP A 152 -16.48 -6.40 -6.09
CA TRP A 152 -15.64 -7.53 -6.46
C TRP A 152 -15.91 -8.09 -7.86
N LYS A 153 -17.02 -7.71 -8.49
CA LYS A 153 -17.34 -8.10 -9.88
C LYS A 153 -16.49 -7.36 -10.90
N THR A 154 -16.09 -6.13 -10.61
CA THR A 154 -15.48 -5.21 -11.59
C THR A 154 -14.14 -4.64 -11.16
N ASP A 155 -13.80 -4.66 -9.87
CA ASP A 155 -12.74 -3.86 -9.28
C ASP A 155 -11.52 -4.68 -8.85
N SER A 156 -11.53 -6.00 -9.12
CA SER A 156 -10.40 -6.90 -8.89
C SER A 156 -9.74 -7.33 -10.20
N ARG A 157 -8.40 -7.47 -10.17
CA ARG A 157 -7.62 -7.96 -11.34
C ARG A 157 -7.33 -9.47 -11.30
N ASP A 158 -7.55 -10.14 -10.16
CA ASP A 158 -7.09 -11.51 -9.91
C ASP A 158 -8.02 -12.33 -8.99
N GLY A 159 -9.30 -12.01 -9.00
CA GLY A 159 -10.28 -12.79 -8.24
C GLY A 159 -10.36 -12.43 -6.75
N GLY A 160 -9.94 -11.24 -6.34
CA GLY A 160 -10.21 -10.72 -5.01
C GLY A 160 -8.99 -10.51 -4.12
N ASN A 161 -7.77 -10.67 -4.65
CA ASN A 161 -6.55 -10.40 -3.89
C ASN A 161 -6.02 -8.97 -4.12
N HIS A 162 -6.06 -8.51 -5.37
CA HIS A 162 -5.60 -7.16 -5.70
C HIS A 162 -6.63 -6.38 -6.49
N LEU A 163 -6.59 -5.06 -6.36
CA LEU A 163 -7.42 -4.16 -7.13
C LEU A 163 -6.91 -4.02 -8.56
N ASN A 164 -7.83 -3.81 -9.50
CA ASN A 164 -7.50 -3.24 -10.80
C ASN A 164 -7.51 -1.71 -10.75
N CYS A 165 -7.28 -1.04 -11.89
CA CYS A 165 -7.25 0.43 -11.94
C CYS A 165 -8.57 1.09 -11.51
N TYR A 166 -9.71 0.44 -11.77
CA TYR A 166 -11.03 0.97 -11.37
C TYR A 166 -11.24 0.91 -9.86
N GLY A 167 -10.90 -0.23 -9.23
CA GLY A 167 -10.95 -0.38 -7.77
C GLY A 167 -9.95 0.54 -7.08
N ALA A 168 -8.73 0.62 -7.60
CA ALA A 168 -7.70 1.52 -7.07
C ALA A 168 -8.13 2.99 -7.14
N GLN A 169 -8.76 3.42 -8.23
CA GLN A 169 -9.29 4.78 -8.37
C GLN A 169 -10.33 5.09 -7.28
N LYS A 170 -11.29 4.20 -7.05
CA LYS A 170 -12.33 4.39 -6.04
C LYS A 170 -11.76 4.52 -4.64
N VAL A 171 -10.85 3.62 -4.27
CA VAL A 171 -10.15 3.65 -2.98
C VAL A 171 -9.33 4.94 -2.83
N SER A 172 -8.57 5.33 -3.86
CA SER A 172 -7.73 6.54 -3.83
C SER A 172 -8.58 7.81 -3.69
N LEU A 173 -9.71 7.90 -4.39
CA LEU A 173 -10.63 9.02 -4.26
C LEU A 173 -11.20 9.13 -2.84
N TYR A 174 -11.58 8.00 -2.24
CA TYR A 174 -12.09 7.97 -0.87
C TYR A 174 -11.03 8.44 0.14
N VAL A 175 -9.79 7.92 0.03
CA VAL A 175 -8.67 8.34 0.89
C VAL A 175 -8.38 9.82 0.69
N GLY A 176 -8.34 10.29 -0.56
CA GLY A 176 -8.11 11.71 -0.88
C GLY A 176 -9.18 12.62 -0.27
N GLN A 177 -10.46 12.22 -0.35
CA GLN A 177 -11.56 12.95 0.27
C GLN A 177 -11.47 12.94 1.80
N TYR A 178 -11.10 11.81 2.39
CA TYR A 178 -10.86 11.73 3.84
C TYR A 178 -9.75 12.70 4.27
N ILE A 179 -8.61 12.69 3.58
CA ILE A 179 -7.47 13.59 3.87
C ILE A 179 -7.92 15.04 3.76
N LYS A 180 -8.61 15.42 2.67
CA LYS A 180 -9.13 16.78 2.47
C LYS A 180 -10.01 17.26 3.63
N ASN A 181 -10.83 16.36 4.20
CA ASN A 181 -11.80 16.72 5.22
C ASN A 181 -11.24 16.70 6.66
N HIS A 182 -10.14 15.96 6.90
CA HIS A 182 -9.65 15.70 8.27
C HIS A 182 -8.20 16.10 8.51
N VAL A 183 -7.46 16.45 7.45
CA VAL A 183 -6.05 16.83 7.57
C VAL A 183 -5.86 18.22 6.97
N GLN A 184 -5.34 19.13 7.78
CA GLN A 184 -5.00 20.46 7.29
C GLN A 184 -3.69 20.37 6.48
N LEU A 185 -3.79 20.51 5.17
CA LEU A 185 -2.66 20.50 4.25
C LEU A 185 -2.56 21.83 3.53
N GLU A 186 -1.32 22.32 3.42
CA GLU A 186 -1.00 23.47 2.58
C GLU A 186 -1.16 23.11 1.10
N ASP A 187 -1.83 23.96 0.32
CA ASP A 187 -1.92 23.78 -1.12
C ASP A 187 -0.60 24.23 -1.78
N LYS A 188 0.17 23.26 -2.25
CA LYS A 188 1.48 23.48 -2.88
C LYS A 188 1.45 23.54 -4.41
N ARG A 189 0.26 23.54 -5.02
CA ARG A 189 0.13 23.52 -6.51
C ARG A 189 0.71 24.77 -7.17
N GLN A 190 0.73 25.89 -6.46
CA GLN A 190 1.29 27.15 -6.93
C GLN A 190 2.76 27.36 -6.54
N ASN A 191 3.36 26.45 -5.80
CA ASN A 191 4.74 26.54 -5.36
C ASN A 191 5.68 25.95 -6.41
N ALA A 192 6.56 26.77 -7.00
CA ALA A 192 7.50 26.36 -8.05
C ALA A 192 8.42 25.20 -7.63
N ALA A 193 8.77 25.08 -6.35
CA ALA A 193 9.57 23.98 -5.83
C ALA A 193 8.90 22.59 -6.01
N TYR A 194 7.59 22.55 -6.20
CA TYR A 194 6.79 21.33 -6.41
C TYR A 194 6.23 21.21 -7.84
N ALA A 195 6.66 22.04 -8.77
CA ALA A 195 6.17 22.07 -10.15
C ALA A 195 6.33 20.71 -10.90
N GLY A 196 7.35 19.94 -10.56
CA GLY A 196 7.56 18.59 -11.09
C GLY A 196 6.49 17.56 -10.71
N GLY A 197 5.60 17.86 -9.76
CA GLY A 197 4.45 17.06 -9.35
C GLY A 197 3.17 17.31 -10.14
N THR A 198 3.14 18.33 -10.99
CA THR A 198 1.96 18.73 -11.74
C THR A 198 1.76 17.88 -12.99
N ARG A 199 0.64 17.17 -12.99
CA ARG A 199 -0.06 16.54 -14.11
C ARG A 199 0.67 15.44 -14.89
N THR A 200 0.32 14.21 -14.54
CA THR A 200 0.01 13.22 -15.57
C THR A 200 -1.52 13.18 -15.72
N THR A 201 -2.05 13.73 -16.80
CA THR A 201 -3.40 13.41 -17.25
C THR A 201 -3.46 11.90 -17.47
N PRO A 202 -4.50 11.20 -16.99
CA PRO A 202 -4.67 9.80 -17.35
C PRO A 202 -4.79 9.70 -18.87
N PRO A 203 -4.26 8.64 -19.51
CA PRO A 203 -4.46 8.43 -20.92
C PRO A 203 -5.97 8.38 -21.18
N THR A 204 -6.44 9.24 -22.05
CA THR A 204 -7.78 9.16 -22.64
C THR A 204 -7.94 7.77 -23.20
N SER A 205 -8.97 7.06 -22.76
CA SER A 205 -9.38 5.79 -23.35
C SER A 205 -9.68 6.02 -24.82
N SER A 206 -8.75 5.66 -25.69
CA SER A 206 -9.10 5.41 -27.08
C SER A 206 -9.91 4.12 -27.13
N THR A 207 -11.12 4.27 -27.57
CA THR A 207 -12.11 3.24 -27.98
C THR A 207 -11.50 2.08 -28.75
#